data_301c8c41812462da314bc814a0682427
#
_entry.id   301c8c41812462da314bc814a0682427
#
_cell.length_a   1.000
_cell.length_b   1.000
_cell.length_c   1.000
_cell.angle_alpha   90.00
_cell.angle_beta   90.00
_cell.angle_gamma   90.00
#
_symmetry.space_group_name_H-M   'P 1'
#
loop_
_entity.id
_entity.type
_entity.pdbx_description
1 polymer ?
#
loop_
_entity_poly.entity_id
_entity_poly.type
_entity_poly.pdbx_seq_one_letter_code
_entity_poly.pdbx_strand_id
1 'polypeptide(L)'
;SEDGKYEIAFITDVGQLKDKSFNQGTFDGVKLYAANNGLSYKYYQPANGDQATDDDRYDAMKAAVDGGAKVIVCAGFMQGTALEKAAKEFTDTKFVFIDGWSLGLDNVAGIAFNEEQCGYFAGYAVVKEGYEKLGFTGGGGGTNPACIRYGWGFAQGANDAAKEMDKTVDLNYSWEYGASFQASPELQTMVSGWYSNGTEIVFACGGSMFQSVVAAAS
;
A
#
# COMPACT_ATOMS: atom_id res chain seq x y z
N SER A 1 21.19 4.32 18.14
CA SER A 1 21.29 4.86 19.51
C SER A 1 22.48 4.20 20.22
N GLU A 2 23.15 4.92 21.10
CA GLU A 2 24.32 4.42 21.84
C GLU A 2 23.95 3.35 22.87
N ASP A 3 22.70 3.33 23.33
CA ASP A 3 22.15 2.39 24.32
C ASP A 3 21.41 1.20 23.67
N GLY A 4 21.40 1.10 22.34
CA GLY A 4 20.68 0.07 21.61
C GLY A 4 19.16 0.25 21.59
N LYS A 5 18.63 1.37 22.10
CA LYS A 5 17.19 1.70 22.12
C LYS A 5 16.86 2.65 20.99
N TYR A 6 15.69 2.49 20.41
CA TYR A 6 15.21 3.29 19.29
C TYR A 6 13.82 3.85 19.61
N GLU A 7 13.67 5.17 19.50
CA GLU A 7 12.45 5.88 19.95
C GLU A 7 11.30 5.74 18.98
N ILE A 8 11.60 5.59 17.68
CA ILE A 8 10.60 5.38 16.64
C ILE A 8 10.86 4.04 15.96
N ALA A 9 9.84 3.21 15.87
CA ALA A 9 9.86 1.97 15.11
C ALA A 9 8.95 2.07 13.89
N PHE A 10 9.35 1.44 12.80
CA PHE A 10 8.54 1.19 11.64
C PHE A 10 8.34 -0.31 11.45
N ILE A 11 7.10 -0.74 11.27
CA ILE A 11 6.76 -2.14 10.99
C ILE A 11 6.30 -2.26 9.56
N THR A 12 7.00 -3.05 8.74
CA THR A 12 6.55 -3.36 7.38
C THR A 12 5.31 -4.25 7.40
N ASP A 13 4.53 -4.20 6.33
CA ASP A 13 3.43 -5.16 6.12
C ASP A 13 3.92 -6.46 5.46
N VAL A 14 3.28 -6.92 4.39
CA VAL A 14 3.68 -8.12 3.62
C VAL A 14 4.87 -7.87 2.67
N GLY A 15 5.19 -6.60 2.40
CA GLY A 15 6.23 -6.22 1.44
C GLY A 15 7.62 -6.15 2.06
N GLN A 16 8.60 -5.98 1.19
CA GLN A 16 9.96 -5.67 1.59
C GLN A 16 10.10 -4.18 1.88
N LEU A 17 11.02 -3.81 2.77
CA LEU A 17 11.29 -2.43 3.10
C LEU A 17 11.63 -1.56 1.86
N LYS A 18 12.40 -2.13 0.93
CA LYS A 18 12.83 -1.43 -0.31
C LYS A 18 11.95 -1.81 -1.50
N ASP A 19 10.65 -1.66 -1.36
CA ASP A 19 9.67 -1.96 -2.39
C ASP A 19 9.52 -0.87 -3.46
N LYS A 20 10.23 0.26 -3.32
CA LYS A 20 10.10 1.48 -4.14
C LYS A 20 8.66 2.03 -4.17
N SER A 21 7.90 1.76 -3.14
CA SER A 21 6.47 2.09 -3.03
C SER A 21 6.10 2.40 -1.57
N PHE A 22 5.07 1.75 -1.07
CA PHE A 22 4.38 2.02 0.19
C PHE A 22 5.27 1.88 1.44
N ASN A 23 5.95 0.74 1.62
CA ASN A 23 6.82 0.53 2.78
C ASN A 23 8.02 1.46 2.75
N GLN A 24 8.70 1.58 1.61
CA GLN A 24 9.85 2.46 1.48
C GLN A 24 9.47 3.92 1.71
N GLY A 25 8.40 4.41 1.09
CA GLY A 25 7.93 5.79 1.24
C GLY A 25 7.53 6.11 2.68
N THR A 26 6.85 5.19 3.36
CA THR A 26 6.49 5.35 4.77
C THR A 26 7.73 5.39 5.66
N PHE A 27 8.69 4.50 5.43
CA PHE A 27 9.94 4.51 6.20
C PHE A 27 10.81 5.73 5.92
N ASP A 28 10.82 6.24 4.70
CA ASP A 28 11.50 7.50 4.35
C ASP A 28 10.89 8.68 5.12
N GLY A 29 9.57 8.71 5.29
CA GLY A 29 8.88 9.66 6.15
C GLY A 29 9.29 9.55 7.63
N VAL A 30 9.38 8.33 8.16
CA VAL A 30 9.88 8.08 9.52
C VAL A 30 11.32 8.60 9.71
N LYS A 31 12.20 8.31 8.75
CA LYS A 31 13.59 8.80 8.78
C LYS A 31 13.67 10.33 8.76
N LEU A 32 12.88 10.97 7.91
CA LEU A 32 12.82 12.41 7.80
C LEU A 32 12.34 13.06 9.10
N TYR A 33 11.26 12.52 9.67
CA TYR A 33 10.74 12.99 10.95
C TYR A 33 11.76 12.83 12.08
N ALA A 34 12.38 11.66 12.18
CA ALA A 34 13.40 11.37 13.17
C ALA A 34 14.60 12.31 13.05
N ALA A 35 15.10 12.54 11.82
CA ALA A 35 16.21 13.46 11.57
C ALA A 35 15.89 14.89 11.99
N ASN A 36 14.69 15.39 11.66
CA ASN A 36 14.24 16.74 12.00
C ASN A 36 14.04 16.96 13.51
N ASN A 37 13.82 15.89 14.27
CA ASN A 37 13.55 15.97 15.72
C ASN A 37 14.67 15.36 16.59
N GLY A 38 15.79 14.96 15.99
CA GLY A 38 16.93 14.38 16.74
C GLY A 38 16.61 13.04 17.41
N LEU A 39 15.68 12.25 16.81
CA LEU A 39 15.21 10.99 17.36
C LEU A 39 15.89 9.79 16.69
N SER A 40 16.05 8.72 17.45
CA SER A 40 16.53 7.44 16.94
C SER A 40 15.39 6.62 16.33
N TYR A 41 15.70 5.84 15.28
CA TYR A 41 14.69 5.03 14.59
C TYR A 41 15.24 3.66 14.17
N LYS A 42 14.33 2.71 14.02
CA LYS A 42 14.62 1.36 13.49
C LYS A 42 13.41 0.80 12.78
N TYR A 43 13.62 -0.03 11.77
CA TYR A 43 12.53 -0.82 11.19
C TYR A 43 12.56 -2.26 11.72
N TYR A 44 11.38 -2.86 11.72
CA TYR A 44 11.14 -4.26 12.03
C TYR A 44 10.31 -4.87 10.91
N GLN A 45 10.61 -6.10 10.60
CA GLN A 45 9.88 -6.85 9.59
C GLN A 45 9.30 -8.10 10.25
N PRO A 46 8.00 -8.37 10.12
CA PRO A 46 7.40 -9.60 10.61
C PRO A 46 8.10 -10.82 10.03
N ALA A 47 8.20 -11.88 10.82
CA ALA A 47 8.66 -13.16 10.32
C ALA A 47 7.73 -13.66 9.18
N ASN A 48 8.24 -14.56 8.35
CA ASN A 48 7.51 -15.20 7.25
C ASN A 48 7.08 -14.27 6.09
N GLY A 49 7.48 -12.99 6.08
CA GLY A 49 7.29 -12.07 4.95
C GLY A 49 5.83 -11.94 4.51
N ASP A 50 5.51 -12.31 3.29
CA ASP A 50 4.16 -12.28 2.71
C ASP A 50 3.21 -13.35 3.30
N GLN A 51 3.74 -14.35 3.99
CA GLN A 51 3.00 -15.37 4.74
C GLN A 51 2.89 -15.05 6.23
N ALA A 52 3.26 -13.83 6.65
CA ALA A 52 3.21 -13.43 8.05
C ALA A 52 1.79 -13.57 8.62
N THR A 53 1.71 -14.13 9.82
CA THR A 53 0.48 -14.23 10.60
C THR A 53 0.29 -12.97 11.45
N ASP A 54 -0.88 -12.82 12.08
CA ASP A 54 -1.11 -11.75 13.05
C ASP A 54 -0.17 -11.86 14.27
N ASP A 55 0.20 -13.08 14.66
CA ASP A 55 1.18 -13.28 15.74
C ASP A 55 2.58 -12.85 15.30
N ASP A 56 3.02 -13.13 14.06
CA ASP A 56 4.30 -12.62 13.54
C ASP A 56 4.36 -11.10 13.53
N ARG A 57 3.25 -10.43 13.17
CA ARG A 57 3.14 -8.96 13.21
C ARG A 57 3.16 -8.42 14.63
N TYR A 58 2.43 -9.07 15.53
CA TYR A 58 2.43 -8.72 16.95
C TYR A 58 3.83 -8.87 17.55
N ASP A 59 4.54 -9.95 17.25
CA ASP A 59 5.90 -10.19 17.76
C ASP A 59 6.88 -9.12 17.27
N ALA A 60 6.74 -8.64 16.02
CA ALA A 60 7.52 -7.52 15.50
C ALA A 60 7.22 -6.22 16.25
N MET A 61 5.96 -5.93 16.59
CA MET A 61 5.56 -4.77 17.41
C MET A 61 6.11 -4.89 18.83
N LYS A 62 6.00 -6.07 19.44
CA LYS A 62 6.55 -6.33 20.78
C LYS A 62 8.07 -6.14 20.79
N ALA A 63 8.78 -6.66 19.80
CA ALA A 63 10.23 -6.46 19.66
C ALA A 63 10.60 -4.97 19.53
N ALA A 64 9.76 -4.16 18.88
CA ALA A 64 9.95 -2.73 18.80
C ALA A 64 9.77 -2.05 20.18
N VAL A 65 8.75 -2.44 20.93
CA VAL A 65 8.54 -1.94 22.32
C VAL A 65 9.71 -2.31 23.23
N ASP A 66 10.14 -3.58 23.20
CA ASP A 66 11.28 -4.08 23.96
C ASP A 66 12.58 -3.34 23.55
N GLY A 67 12.69 -2.94 22.27
CA GLY A 67 13.75 -2.10 21.73
C GLY A 67 13.66 -0.61 22.10
N GLY A 68 12.68 -0.22 22.91
CA GLY A 68 12.54 1.13 23.45
C GLY A 68 11.65 2.09 22.63
N ALA A 69 10.89 1.58 21.67
CA ALA A 69 10.01 2.40 20.85
C ALA A 69 8.92 3.07 21.69
N LYS A 70 8.81 4.39 21.55
CA LYS A 70 7.74 5.22 22.10
C LYS A 70 6.63 5.42 21.08
N VAL A 71 6.99 5.38 19.80
CA VAL A 71 6.06 5.48 18.66
C VAL A 71 6.36 4.34 17.70
N ILE A 72 5.32 3.61 17.31
CA ILE A 72 5.39 2.53 16.33
C ILE A 72 4.50 2.91 15.14
N VAL A 73 5.11 3.01 13.96
CA VAL A 73 4.41 3.27 12.70
C VAL A 73 4.19 1.94 12.01
N CYS A 74 2.94 1.56 11.82
CA CYS A 74 2.52 0.32 11.19
C CYS A 74 1.91 0.63 9.82
N ALA A 75 2.50 0.09 8.77
CA ALA A 75 2.02 0.25 7.41
C ALA A 75 1.13 -0.92 7.00
N GLY A 76 -0.02 -0.60 6.41
CA GLY A 76 -0.90 -1.56 5.80
C GLY A 76 -2.03 -2.10 6.69
N PHE A 77 -3.19 -2.27 6.09
CA PHE A 77 -4.42 -2.68 6.77
C PHE A 77 -4.31 -4.05 7.46
N MET A 78 -3.45 -4.95 6.96
CA MET A 78 -3.24 -6.28 7.57
C MET A 78 -2.62 -6.21 8.97
N GLN A 79 -2.07 -5.06 9.37
CA GLN A 79 -1.55 -4.85 10.73
C GLN A 79 -2.65 -4.76 11.79
N GLY A 80 -3.91 -4.52 11.39
CA GLY A 80 -5.00 -4.11 12.28
C GLY A 80 -5.20 -4.99 13.50
N THR A 81 -5.33 -6.31 13.32
CA THR A 81 -5.55 -7.25 14.44
C THR A 81 -4.38 -7.27 15.43
N ALA A 82 -3.17 -7.36 14.89
CA ALA A 82 -1.95 -7.39 15.70
C ALA A 82 -1.73 -6.05 16.42
N LEU A 83 -1.98 -4.94 15.74
CA LEU A 83 -1.85 -3.59 16.30
C LEU A 83 -2.86 -3.35 17.41
N GLU A 84 -4.11 -3.79 17.24
CA GLU A 84 -5.12 -3.68 18.30
C GLU A 84 -4.70 -4.43 19.56
N LYS A 85 -4.20 -5.66 19.42
CA LYS A 85 -3.64 -6.47 20.51
C LYS A 85 -2.48 -5.75 21.19
N ALA A 86 -1.49 -5.30 20.41
CA ALA A 86 -0.31 -4.61 20.94
C ALA A 86 -0.65 -3.29 21.62
N ALA A 87 -1.56 -2.50 21.06
CA ALA A 87 -1.95 -1.21 21.63
C ALA A 87 -2.70 -1.35 22.96
N LYS A 88 -3.51 -2.40 23.12
CA LYS A 88 -4.18 -2.73 24.40
C LYS A 88 -3.19 -3.17 25.47
N GLU A 89 -2.12 -3.84 25.09
CA GLU A 89 -1.09 -4.33 26.03
C GLU A 89 -0.07 -3.24 26.37
N PHE A 90 0.41 -2.49 25.38
CA PHE A 90 1.48 -1.48 25.54
C PHE A 90 0.88 -0.06 25.53
N THR A 91 0.14 0.27 26.57
CA THR A 91 -0.64 1.53 26.68
C THR A 91 0.20 2.80 26.65
N ASP A 92 1.47 2.73 27.06
CA ASP A 92 2.41 3.86 27.06
C ASP A 92 3.04 4.10 25.67
N THR A 93 2.93 3.13 24.76
CA THR A 93 3.43 3.24 23.38
C THR A 93 2.33 3.82 22.49
N LYS A 94 2.69 4.78 21.63
CA LYS A 94 1.79 5.34 20.62
C LYS A 94 1.94 4.59 19.31
N PHE A 95 0.83 4.37 18.63
CA PHE A 95 0.78 3.66 17.35
C PHE A 95 0.20 4.56 16.26
N VAL A 96 0.83 4.54 15.09
CA VAL A 96 0.31 5.16 13.87
C VAL A 96 -0.05 4.03 12.89
N PHE A 97 -1.33 3.95 12.54
CA PHE A 97 -1.87 2.90 11.69
C PHE A 97 -2.18 3.46 10.30
N ILE A 98 -1.27 3.26 9.34
CA ILE A 98 -1.38 3.77 7.96
C ILE A 98 -2.14 2.77 7.10
N ASP A 99 -3.05 3.25 6.26
CA ASP A 99 -4.12 2.49 5.58
C ASP A 99 -5.01 1.76 6.59
N GLY A 100 -5.18 2.36 7.74
CA GLY A 100 -5.92 1.82 8.86
C GLY A 100 -7.24 2.52 9.07
N TRP A 101 -7.82 2.20 10.19
CA TRP A 101 -9.06 2.79 10.67
C TRP A 101 -8.94 3.12 12.16
N SER A 102 -9.93 3.83 12.68
CA SER A 102 -9.96 4.08 14.13
C SER A 102 -10.28 2.79 14.87
N LEU A 103 -9.37 2.41 15.80
CA LEU A 103 -9.59 1.28 16.72
C LEU A 103 -10.27 1.72 18.02
N GLY A 104 -10.57 3.01 18.19
CA GLY A 104 -11.16 3.54 19.42
C GLY A 104 -10.23 3.48 20.63
N LEU A 105 -8.91 3.43 20.42
CA LEU A 105 -7.89 3.39 21.45
C LEU A 105 -7.12 4.72 21.51
N ASP A 106 -6.93 5.28 22.71
CA ASP A 106 -6.31 6.60 22.91
C ASP A 106 -4.83 6.68 22.50
N ASN A 107 -4.19 5.54 22.33
CA ASN A 107 -2.81 5.43 21.90
C ASN A 107 -2.65 5.03 20.43
N VAL A 108 -3.73 5.02 19.63
CA VAL A 108 -3.70 4.69 18.21
C VAL A 108 -4.25 5.83 17.37
N ALA A 109 -3.45 6.30 16.39
CA ALA A 109 -3.89 7.20 15.34
C ALA A 109 -4.01 6.43 14.03
N GLY A 110 -5.23 6.25 13.52
CA GLY A 110 -5.50 5.67 12.21
C GLY A 110 -5.43 6.74 11.12
N ILE A 111 -4.76 6.42 10.01
CA ILE A 111 -4.68 7.27 8.81
C ILE A 111 -5.27 6.50 7.64
N ALA A 112 -6.33 7.03 7.07
CA ALA A 112 -6.95 6.54 5.84
C ALA A 112 -6.96 7.64 4.79
N PHE A 113 -7.06 7.26 3.53
CA PHE A 113 -7.05 8.18 2.39
C PHE A 113 -8.35 8.05 1.61
N ASN A 114 -8.66 9.05 0.81
CA ASN A 114 -9.77 9.02 -0.15
C ASN A 114 -9.25 8.45 -1.48
N GLU A 115 -8.95 7.16 -1.50
CA GLU A 115 -8.29 6.48 -2.62
C GLU A 115 -9.16 6.53 -3.88
N GLU A 116 -10.48 6.53 -3.72
CA GLU A 116 -11.44 6.69 -4.82
C GLU A 116 -11.25 8.01 -5.58
N GLN A 117 -10.85 9.09 -4.89
CA GLN A 117 -10.57 10.37 -5.54
C GLN A 117 -9.30 10.30 -6.39
N CYS A 118 -8.23 9.69 -5.85
CA CYS A 118 -7.00 9.51 -6.61
C CYS A 118 -7.22 8.62 -7.84
N GLY A 119 -7.94 7.51 -7.67
CA GLY A 119 -8.34 6.64 -8.76
C GLY A 119 -9.16 7.39 -9.81
N TYR A 120 -10.17 8.15 -9.38
CA TYR A 120 -11.02 8.95 -10.25
C TYR A 120 -10.22 9.93 -11.11
N PHE A 121 -9.33 10.70 -10.48
CA PHE A 121 -8.50 11.66 -11.21
C PHE A 121 -7.58 10.96 -12.21
N ALA A 122 -7.01 9.81 -11.88
CA ALA A 122 -6.17 9.04 -12.79
C ALA A 122 -6.98 8.56 -14.01
N GLY A 123 -8.15 7.94 -13.80
CA GLY A 123 -9.02 7.46 -14.87
C GLY A 123 -9.54 8.60 -15.74
N TYR A 124 -9.95 9.70 -15.13
CA TYR A 124 -10.42 10.89 -15.84
C TYR A 124 -9.31 11.51 -16.72
N ALA A 125 -8.10 11.66 -16.14
CA ALA A 125 -6.97 12.28 -16.84
C ALA A 125 -6.52 11.47 -18.06
N VAL A 126 -6.37 10.15 -17.95
CA VAL A 126 -5.90 9.33 -19.07
C VAL A 126 -6.87 9.35 -20.24
N VAL A 127 -8.17 9.40 -19.99
CA VAL A 127 -9.17 9.52 -21.07
C VAL A 127 -9.15 10.94 -21.68
N LYS A 128 -8.96 11.98 -20.86
CA LYS A 128 -8.78 13.35 -21.38
C LYS A 128 -7.53 13.50 -22.24
N GLU A 129 -6.47 12.76 -21.96
CA GLU A 129 -5.26 12.68 -22.79
C GLU A 129 -5.48 11.90 -24.10
N GLY A 130 -6.62 11.22 -24.25
CA GLY A 130 -7.01 10.56 -25.49
C GLY A 130 -6.93 9.04 -25.49
N TYR A 131 -6.53 8.41 -24.37
CA TYR A 131 -6.51 6.95 -24.26
C TYR A 131 -7.94 6.39 -24.16
N GLU A 132 -8.20 5.32 -24.93
CA GLU A 132 -9.52 4.67 -24.98
C GLU A 132 -9.49 3.22 -24.52
N LYS A 133 -8.31 2.55 -24.54
CA LYS A 133 -8.13 1.17 -24.10
C LYS A 133 -7.26 1.10 -22.86
N LEU A 134 -7.92 0.93 -21.74
CA LEU A 134 -7.32 1.08 -20.41
C LEU A 134 -7.14 -0.28 -19.74
N GLY A 135 -6.24 -0.33 -18.77
CA GLY A 135 -6.07 -1.47 -17.88
C GLY A 135 -5.99 -1.02 -16.41
N PHE A 136 -6.51 -1.85 -15.52
CA PHE A 136 -6.32 -1.74 -14.08
C PHE A 136 -5.96 -3.10 -13.52
N THR A 137 -4.87 -3.18 -12.76
CA THR A 137 -4.51 -4.36 -11.97
C THR A 137 -4.30 -3.98 -10.52
N GLY A 138 -4.94 -4.70 -9.60
CA GLY A 138 -4.99 -4.35 -8.19
C GLY A 138 -4.44 -5.42 -7.26
N GLY A 139 -3.83 -4.96 -6.17
CA GLY A 139 -3.32 -5.78 -5.09
C GLY A 139 -4.38 -6.31 -4.15
N GLY A 140 -4.00 -7.28 -3.30
CA GLY A 140 -4.86 -7.86 -2.29
C GLY A 140 -5.95 -8.79 -2.80
N GLY A 141 -5.87 -9.24 -4.06
CA GLY A 141 -6.81 -10.23 -4.63
C GLY A 141 -8.28 -9.78 -4.62
N GLY A 142 -8.55 -8.48 -4.70
CA GLY A 142 -9.91 -7.93 -4.65
C GLY A 142 -10.52 -7.82 -3.25
N THR A 143 -9.73 -7.99 -2.18
CA THR A 143 -10.20 -7.90 -0.79
C THR A 143 -9.66 -6.69 -0.03
N ASN A 144 -8.63 -6.03 -0.57
CA ASN A 144 -8.07 -4.82 0.04
C ASN A 144 -8.98 -3.62 -0.19
N PRO A 145 -9.53 -2.99 0.86
CA PRO A 145 -10.48 -1.88 0.71
C PRO A 145 -9.92 -0.67 -0.02
N ALA A 146 -8.64 -0.32 0.21
CA ALA A 146 -7.98 0.80 -0.45
C ALA A 146 -7.84 0.55 -1.96
N CYS A 147 -7.34 -0.63 -2.36
CA CYS A 147 -7.20 -0.99 -3.78
C CYS A 147 -8.56 -1.05 -4.49
N ILE A 148 -9.61 -1.53 -3.80
CA ILE A 148 -10.98 -1.53 -4.34
C ILE A 148 -11.44 -0.09 -4.61
N ARG A 149 -11.21 0.85 -3.69
CA ARG A 149 -11.57 2.27 -3.88
C ARG A 149 -10.77 2.91 -5.01
N TYR A 150 -9.47 2.65 -5.13
CA TYR A 150 -8.67 3.08 -6.28
C TYR A 150 -9.24 2.60 -7.61
N GLY A 151 -9.51 1.30 -7.71
CA GLY A 151 -10.03 0.70 -8.94
C GLY A 151 -11.43 1.19 -9.31
N TRP A 152 -12.30 1.30 -8.32
CA TRP A 152 -13.63 1.87 -8.50
C TRP A 152 -13.54 3.33 -8.99
N GLY A 153 -12.73 4.16 -8.34
CA GLY A 153 -12.50 5.54 -8.75
C GLY A 153 -11.96 5.64 -10.16
N PHE A 154 -10.96 4.81 -10.51
CA PHE A 154 -10.38 4.78 -11.86
C PHE A 154 -11.42 4.49 -12.94
N ALA A 155 -12.23 3.45 -12.74
CA ALA A 155 -13.29 3.11 -13.68
C ALA A 155 -14.34 4.22 -13.80
N GLN A 156 -14.73 4.84 -12.69
CA GLN A 156 -15.71 5.92 -12.67
C GLN A 156 -15.19 7.18 -13.35
N GLY A 157 -13.95 7.59 -13.06
CA GLY A 157 -13.33 8.77 -13.69
C GLY A 157 -13.15 8.60 -15.18
N ALA A 158 -12.72 7.40 -15.63
CA ALA A 158 -12.61 7.09 -17.05
C ALA A 158 -13.97 7.16 -17.77
N ASN A 159 -15.01 6.59 -17.15
CA ASN A 159 -16.38 6.63 -17.70
C ASN A 159 -16.94 8.05 -17.81
N ASP A 160 -16.71 8.89 -16.79
CA ASP A 160 -17.22 10.25 -16.81
C ASP A 160 -16.51 11.12 -17.85
N ALA A 161 -15.18 11.00 -17.98
CA ALA A 161 -14.42 11.67 -19.02
C ALA A 161 -14.84 11.20 -20.44
N ALA A 162 -15.07 9.90 -20.61
CA ALA A 162 -15.55 9.34 -21.88
C ALA A 162 -16.90 9.93 -22.28
N LYS A 163 -17.85 10.01 -21.35
CA LYS A 163 -19.16 10.65 -21.58
C LYS A 163 -19.03 12.11 -21.98
N GLU A 164 -18.18 12.88 -21.30
CA GLU A 164 -17.96 14.29 -21.64
C GLU A 164 -17.35 14.49 -23.02
N MET A 165 -16.58 13.50 -23.51
CA MET A 165 -15.92 13.54 -24.81
C MET A 165 -16.73 12.83 -25.91
N ASP A 166 -17.92 12.33 -25.60
CA ASP A 166 -18.75 11.50 -26.51
C ASP A 166 -17.95 10.29 -27.07
N LYS A 167 -17.20 9.61 -26.18
CA LYS A 167 -16.35 8.46 -26.48
C LYS A 167 -16.78 7.23 -25.70
N THR A 168 -16.29 6.09 -26.16
CA THR A 168 -16.36 4.81 -25.42
C THR A 168 -14.96 4.40 -25.00
N VAL A 169 -14.81 3.89 -23.80
CA VAL A 169 -13.56 3.34 -23.30
C VAL A 169 -13.72 1.87 -22.96
N ASP A 170 -12.71 1.08 -23.28
CA ASP A 170 -12.59 -0.32 -22.87
C ASP A 170 -11.66 -0.40 -21.68
N LEU A 171 -12.04 -1.17 -20.66
CA LEU A 171 -11.26 -1.34 -19.45
C LEU A 171 -11.02 -2.82 -19.14
N ASN A 172 -9.78 -3.27 -19.26
CA ASN A 172 -9.31 -4.52 -18.65
C ASN A 172 -9.14 -4.31 -17.16
N TYR A 173 -9.85 -5.10 -16.33
CA TYR A 173 -9.87 -4.91 -14.88
C TYR A 173 -9.64 -6.25 -14.18
N SER A 174 -8.53 -6.39 -13.44
CA SER A 174 -8.17 -7.67 -12.83
C SER A 174 -7.55 -7.53 -11.45
N TRP A 175 -7.84 -8.51 -10.61
CA TRP A 175 -7.21 -8.74 -9.32
C TRP A 175 -6.25 -9.93 -9.33
N GLU A 176 -6.15 -10.61 -10.47
CA GLU A 176 -5.29 -11.79 -10.60
C GLU A 176 -3.83 -11.40 -10.43
N TYR A 177 -3.07 -12.30 -9.83
CA TYR A 177 -1.64 -12.15 -9.56
C TYR A 177 -1.25 -10.98 -8.66
N GLY A 178 -2.22 -10.30 -8.04
CA GLY A 178 -2.01 -9.15 -7.16
C GLY A 178 -2.05 -9.47 -5.67
N ALA A 179 -2.34 -10.70 -5.25
CA ALA A 179 -2.61 -11.03 -3.85
C ALA A 179 -1.47 -10.63 -2.89
N SER A 180 -0.23 -10.76 -3.32
CA SER A 180 0.97 -10.45 -2.52
C SER A 180 1.47 -9.00 -2.66
N PHE A 181 0.84 -8.16 -3.48
CA PHE A 181 1.30 -6.79 -3.79
C PHE A 181 2.70 -6.71 -4.42
N GLN A 182 3.17 -7.80 -5.02
CA GLN A 182 4.51 -7.92 -5.59
C GLN A 182 4.49 -8.07 -7.09
N ALA A 183 5.61 -7.67 -7.72
CA ALA A 183 5.85 -7.99 -9.11
C ALA A 183 6.01 -9.51 -9.28
N SER A 184 5.48 -10.04 -10.38
CA SER A 184 5.61 -11.46 -10.73
C SER A 184 5.66 -11.66 -12.25
N PRO A 185 6.26 -12.76 -12.73
CA PRO A 185 6.23 -13.12 -14.15
C PRO A 185 4.81 -13.34 -14.69
N GLU A 186 3.91 -13.86 -13.85
CA GLU A 186 2.51 -14.12 -14.20
C GLU A 186 1.76 -12.82 -14.44
N LEU A 187 1.93 -11.83 -13.55
CA LEU A 187 1.37 -10.50 -13.70
C LEU A 187 1.93 -9.81 -14.96
N GLN A 188 3.24 -9.89 -15.19
CA GLN A 188 3.87 -9.35 -16.39
C GLN A 188 3.28 -10.00 -17.66
N THR A 189 3.12 -11.33 -17.67
CA THR A 189 2.56 -12.06 -18.82
C THR A 189 1.12 -11.62 -19.10
N MET A 190 0.29 -11.49 -18.08
CA MET A 190 -1.10 -11.01 -18.23
C MET A 190 -1.12 -9.62 -18.87
N VAL A 191 -0.33 -8.69 -18.34
CA VAL A 191 -0.29 -7.30 -18.83
C VAL A 191 0.32 -7.22 -20.22
N SER A 192 1.33 -8.03 -20.55
CA SER A 192 1.87 -8.13 -21.93
C SER A 192 0.80 -8.59 -22.91
N GLY A 193 -0.07 -9.51 -22.50
CA GLY A 193 -1.24 -9.93 -23.28
C GLY A 193 -2.21 -8.78 -23.51
N TRP A 194 -2.45 -7.94 -22.50
CA TRP A 194 -3.29 -6.75 -22.65
C TRP A 194 -2.71 -5.76 -23.66
N TYR A 195 -1.43 -5.41 -23.55
CA TYR A 195 -0.77 -4.53 -24.50
C TYR A 195 -0.78 -5.11 -25.92
N SER A 196 -0.52 -6.40 -26.09
CA SER A 196 -0.58 -7.09 -27.39
C SER A 196 -1.99 -7.04 -28.00
N ASN A 197 -3.04 -6.97 -27.18
CA ASN A 197 -4.43 -6.83 -27.60
C ASN A 197 -4.90 -5.37 -27.70
N GLY A 198 -3.97 -4.41 -27.57
CA GLY A 198 -4.20 -3.00 -27.83
C GLY A 198 -4.52 -2.15 -26.60
N THR A 199 -4.38 -2.66 -25.38
CA THR A 199 -4.41 -1.82 -24.18
C THR A 199 -3.28 -0.78 -24.29
N GLU A 200 -3.58 0.47 -24.00
CA GLU A 200 -2.69 1.60 -24.24
C GLU A 200 -2.00 2.07 -22.96
N ILE A 201 -2.70 1.96 -21.81
CA ILE A 201 -2.19 2.39 -20.52
C ILE A 201 -2.76 1.50 -19.41
N VAL A 202 -1.94 1.20 -18.40
CA VAL A 202 -2.33 0.34 -17.27
C VAL A 202 -2.04 1.03 -15.95
N PHE A 203 -3.04 1.11 -15.08
CA PHE A 203 -2.90 1.54 -13.70
C PHE A 203 -2.58 0.33 -12.81
N ALA A 204 -1.37 0.30 -12.24
CA ALA A 204 -0.93 -0.73 -11.31
C ALA A 204 -1.16 -0.26 -9.87
N CYS A 205 -2.13 -0.85 -9.19
CA CYS A 205 -2.51 -0.48 -7.83
C CYS A 205 -2.06 -1.52 -6.81
N GLY A 206 -0.83 -1.40 -6.35
CA GLY A 206 -0.34 -2.25 -5.25
C GLY A 206 1.16 -2.45 -5.21
N GLY A 207 1.81 -1.92 -4.20
CA GLY A 207 3.22 -2.15 -3.87
C GLY A 207 4.16 -2.12 -5.07
N SER A 208 4.93 -3.19 -5.26
CA SER A 208 5.88 -3.31 -6.37
C SER A 208 5.28 -3.86 -7.68
N MET A 209 3.96 -4.10 -7.74
CA MET A 209 3.27 -4.62 -8.94
C MET A 209 3.54 -3.79 -10.20
N PHE A 210 3.75 -2.47 -10.05
CA PHE A 210 4.06 -1.59 -11.19
C PHE A 210 5.29 -2.04 -11.97
N GLN A 211 6.25 -2.73 -11.34
CA GLN A 211 7.45 -3.23 -12.01
C GLN A 211 7.11 -4.28 -13.08
N SER A 212 6.11 -5.14 -12.83
CA SER A 212 5.60 -6.08 -13.83
C SER A 212 4.92 -5.37 -14.99
N VAL A 213 4.19 -4.28 -14.70
CA VAL A 213 3.53 -3.48 -15.75
C VAL A 213 4.55 -2.74 -16.61
N VAL A 214 5.59 -2.15 -16.01
CA VAL A 214 6.70 -1.51 -16.73
C VAL A 214 7.45 -2.53 -17.59
N ALA A 215 7.76 -3.71 -17.05
CA ALA A 215 8.43 -4.77 -17.79
C ALA A 215 7.57 -5.33 -18.94
N ALA A 216 6.24 -5.29 -18.81
CA ALA A 216 5.33 -5.71 -19.87
C ALA A 216 5.22 -4.68 -21.01
N ALA A 217 5.49 -3.40 -20.73
CA ALA A 217 5.44 -2.30 -21.69
C ALA A 217 6.74 -2.15 -22.53
N SER A 218 7.80 -2.89 -22.16
CA SER A 218 9.12 -2.86 -22.82
C SER A 218 9.19 -3.88 -23.93
#